data_444b91abf744dbf733bb2ded74b48acb
#
_entry.id   444b91abf744dbf733bb2ded74b48acb
#
_cell.length_a   1.000
_cell.length_b   1.000
_cell.length_c   1.000
_cell.angle_alpha   90.00
_cell.angle_beta   90.00
_cell.angle_gamma   90.00
#
_symmetry.space_group_name_H-M   'P 1'
#
loop_
_entity.id
_entity.type
_entity.pdbx_description
1 polymer ?
#
loop_
_entity_poly.entity_id
_entity_poly.type
_entity_poly.pdbx_seq_one_letter_code
_entity_poly.pdbx_strand_id
1 'polypeptide(L)'
;MYYKLFFLSVFLFFSGCSFVSDDNSKNIARYEESFLTKEEFSSLIEGVEIIDSLSMKNSIINNWAIEKILIERAELNLNETKLQKIQSLVDDYRSNMLSEAYLEALVNSSINLEVDSLEIISLYESNKSLFNLNEDIFKLVFVELPLDFSDTYEIRSKIRRLKRDDQIFLDSISYRFKSFSLNTDDWISQKILFQKFPFLTNYSYRSLKNYNFFQFKDSLSLYLIKIKESVKKGDISPIDYVLPTLEYMSLNKRKKELMLSIKTDILKDALEKNKLEIY
;
A
#
# COMPACT_ATOMS: atom_id res chain seq x y z
N MET A 1 72.98 -25.62 55.33
CA MET A 1 71.90 -26.46 55.72
C MET A 1 70.61 -25.77 55.21
N TYR A 2 70.17 -26.14 53.99
CA TYR A 2 69.13 -25.43 53.22
C TYR A 2 67.92 -26.33 53.12
N TYR A 3 66.79 -25.88 53.62
CA TYR A 3 65.49 -26.48 53.43
C TYR A 3 64.88 -25.90 52.12
N LYS A 4 64.74 -26.75 51.10
CA LYS A 4 63.95 -26.42 49.88
C LYS A 4 62.47 -26.68 50.17
N LEU A 5 61.68 -25.62 50.30
CA LEU A 5 60.24 -25.67 50.28
C LEU A 5 59.79 -25.91 48.84
N PHE A 6 59.17 -27.07 48.61
CA PHE A 6 58.57 -27.43 47.32
C PHE A 6 57.09 -26.94 47.34
N PHE A 7 56.84 -25.85 46.64
CA PHE A 7 55.50 -25.28 46.53
C PHE A 7 54.78 -26.00 45.38
N LEU A 8 53.88 -26.95 45.72
CA LEU A 8 53.04 -27.66 44.76
C LEU A 8 51.85 -26.74 44.40
N SER A 9 51.95 -26.03 43.24
CA SER A 9 50.86 -25.24 42.69
C SER A 9 49.83 -26.18 42.04
N VAL A 10 48.72 -26.42 42.74
CA VAL A 10 47.54 -27.10 42.19
C VAL A 10 46.77 -26.10 41.31
N PHE A 11 46.92 -26.23 39.99
CA PHE A 11 46.15 -25.50 39.02
C PHE A 11 44.78 -26.13 38.88
N LEU A 12 43.80 -25.60 39.61
CA LEU A 12 42.37 -25.98 39.48
C LEU A 12 41.86 -25.38 38.16
N PHE A 13 41.75 -26.23 37.14
CA PHE A 13 41.00 -25.93 35.95
C PHE A 13 39.52 -25.89 36.32
N PHE A 14 38.97 -24.73 36.57
CA PHE A 14 37.55 -24.50 36.54
C PHE A 14 37.09 -24.54 35.07
N SER A 15 36.74 -25.77 34.61
CA SER A 15 35.89 -25.90 33.42
C SER A 15 34.52 -25.33 33.77
N GLY A 16 34.34 -24.02 33.54
CA GLY A 16 33.05 -23.39 33.54
C GLY A 16 32.26 -23.94 32.36
N CYS A 17 31.50 -25.01 32.57
CA CYS A 17 30.35 -25.29 31.73
C CYS A 17 29.42 -24.09 31.91
N SER A 18 29.39 -23.18 30.93
CA SER A 18 28.31 -22.25 30.77
C SER A 18 27.08 -23.10 30.47
N PHE A 19 26.27 -23.34 31.48
CA PHE A 19 24.93 -23.86 31.36
C PHE A 19 24.15 -22.77 30.63
N VAL A 20 24.13 -22.83 29.31
CA VAL A 20 23.17 -22.09 28.52
C VAL A 20 21.82 -22.66 28.91
N SER A 21 21.12 -21.97 29.78
CA SER A 21 19.73 -22.27 30.07
C SER A 21 18.96 -22.10 28.76
N ASP A 22 18.74 -23.20 28.08
CA ASP A 22 17.87 -23.28 26.91
C ASP A 22 16.46 -22.89 27.42
N ASP A 23 16.06 -21.64 27.13
CA ASP A 23 14.76 -21.13 27.53
C ASP A 23 13.69 -21.75 26.61
N ASN A 24 13.43 -23.03 26.85
CA ASN A 24 12.43 -23.83 26.14
C ASN A 24 11.02 -23.23 26.21
N SER A 25 10.81 -22.19 27.02
CA SER A 25 9.52 -21.50 27.15
C SER A 25 9.09 -20.75 25.87
N LYS A 26 10.05 -20.45 25.00
CA LYS A 26 9.80 -19.74 23.73
C LYS A 26 9.64 -20.67 22.52
N ASN A 27 9.97 -21.94 22.65
CA ASN A 27 9.96 -22.90 21.56
C ASN A 27 8.67 -23.74 21.56
N ILE A 28 8.16 -24.04 20.37
CA ILE A 28 6.96 -24.86 20.13
C ILE A 28 7.36 -26.27 19.69
N ALA A 29 8.36 -26.38 18.83
CA ALA A 29 8.89 -27.65 18.34
C ALA A 29 10.40 -27.53 18.10
N ARG A 30 11.07 -28.68 18.03
CA ARG A 30 12.49 -28.79 17.71
C ARG A 30 12.71 -29.92 16.72
N TYR A 31 13.53 -29.69 15.73
CA TYR A 31 14.12 -30.73 14.88
C TYR A 31 15.64 -30.48 14.83
N GLU A 32 16.40 -31.42 15.42
CA GLU A 32 17.86 -31.30 15.64
C GLU A 32 18.26 -29.95 16.26
N GLU A 33 19.03 -29.12 15.55
CA GLU A 33 19.44 -27.78 16.00
C GLU A 33 18.47 -26.66 15.60
N SER A 34 17.40 -26.99 14.86
CA SER A 34 16.38 -26.05 14.42
C SER A 34 15.22 -25.99 15.40
N PHE A 35 14.79 -24.78 15.79
CA PHE A 35 13.67 -24.56 16.68
C PHE A 35 12.55 -23.81 15.95
N LEU A 36 11.32 -24.26 16.13
CA LEU A 36 10.14 -23.48 15.79
C LEU A 36 9.77 -22.63 16.99
N THR A 37 10.04 -21.35 16.93
CA THR A 37 9.69 -20.40 18.00
C THR A 37 8.21 -20.05 17.99
N LYS A 38 7.72 -19.44 19.09
CA LYS A 38 6.35 -18.93 19.16
C LYS A 38 6.11 -17.81 18.16
N GLU A 39 7.11 -16.94 17.93
CA GLU A 39 7.06 -15.85 16.97
C GLU A 39 6.94 -16.37 15.53
N GLU A 40 7.79 -17.35 15.15
CA GLU A 40 7.71 -17.98 13.83
C GLU A 40 6.37 -18.73 13.64
N PHE A 41 5.93 -19.44 14.65
CA PHE A 41 4.61 -20.09 14.59
C PHE A 41 3.49 -19.09 14.41
N SER A 42 3.54 -17.94 15.10
CA SER A 42 2.54 -16.88 14.96
C SER A 42 2.52 -16.30 13.55
N SER A 43 3.69 -16.11 12.91
CA SER A 43 3.76 -15.64 11.53
C SER A 43 3.21 -16.63 10.51
N LEU A 44 3.34 -17.94 10.77
CA LEU A 44 2.78 -18.99 9.91
C LEU A 44 1.25 -19.09 9.96
N ILE A 45 0.62 -18.53 11.00
CA ILE A 45 -0.84 -18.53 11.19
C ILE A 45 -1.47 -17.16 10.90
N GLU A 46 -0.70 -16.16 10.55
CA GLU A 46 -1.21 -14.83 10.24
C GLU A 46 -2.17 -14.88 9.04
N GLY A 47 -3.40 -14.39 9.23
CA GLY A 47 -4.45 -14.42 8.20
C GLY A 47 -5.31 -15.70 8.15
N VAL A 48 -5.12 -16.65 9.07
CA VAL A 48 -5.94 -17.88 9.14
C VAL A 48 -7.07 -17.70 10.16
N GLU A 49 -8.32 -17.73 9.70
CA GLU A 49 -9.51 -17.41 10.51
C GLU A 49 -9.85 -18.39 11.65
N ILE A 50 -9.31 -19.60 11.68
CA ILE A 50 -9.68 -20.64 12.66
C ILE A 50 -8.43 -21.29 13.24
N ILE A 51 -7.92 -20.76 14.34
CA ILE A 51 -6.65 -21.17 14.95
C ILE A 51 -6.80 -22.12 16.14
N ASP A 52 -8.00 -22.40 16.58
CA ASP A 52 -8.24 -23.04 17.89
C ASP A 52 -8.34 -24.59 17.85
N SER A 53 -8.04 -25.23 16.71
CA SER A 53 -8.01 -26.69 16.67
C SER A 53 -6.60 -27.24 16.90
N LEU A 54 -6.46 -28.16 17.88
CA LEU A 54 -5.23 -28.92 18.13
C LEU A 54 -4.72 -29.62 16.85
N SER A 55 -5.63 -30.04 15.98
CA SER A 55 -5.35 -30.63 14.68
C SER A 55 -4.59 -29.68 13.76
N MET A 56 -5.00 -28.39 13.68
CA MET A 56 -4.36 -27.41 12.84
C MET A 56 -2.97 -27.04 13.34
N LYS A 57 -2.83 -26.87 14.65
CA LYS A 57 -1.51 -26.64 15.27
C LYS A 57 -0.55 -27.78 14.95
N ASN A 58 -0.99 -29.01 15.11
CA ASN A 58 -0.17 -30.21 14.80
C ASN A 58 0.18 -30.25 13.29
N SER A 59 -0.75 -29.89 12.41
CA SER A 59 -0.48 -29.84 10.97
C SER A 59 0.61 -28.84 10.63
N ILE A 60 0.61 -27.64 11.21
CA ILE A 60 1.62 -26.61 10.99
C ILE A 60 2.99 -27.07 11.50
N ILE A 61 3.05 -27.65 12.70
CA ILE A 61 4.28 -28.19 13.27
C ILE A 61 4.83 -29.32 12.38
N ASN A 62 3.97 -30.21 11.93
CA ASN A 62 4.37 -31.31 11.05
C ASN A 62 4.91 -30.81 9.70
N ASN A 63 4.24 -29.83 9.10
CA ASN A 63 4.71 -29.23 7.84
C ASN A 63 6.08 -28.56 8.01
N TRP A 64 6.26 -27.80 9.07
CA TRP A 64 7.56 -27.20 9.41
C TRP A 64 8.64 -28.30 9.60
N ALA A 65 8.35 -29.36 10.35
CA ALA A 65 9.30 -30.46 10.56
C ALA A 65 9.64 -31.17 9.24
N ILE A 66 8.64 -31.45 8.40
CA ILE A 66 8.83 -32.07 7.08
C ILE A 66 9.74 -31.17 6.20
N GLU A 67 9.54 -29.85 6.21
CA GLU A 67 10.38 -28.90 5.48
C GLU A 67 11.85 -29.03 5.93
N LYS A 68 12.11 -29.02 7.24
CA LYS A 68 13.49 -29.15 7.78
C LYS A 68 14.13 -30.48 7.37
N ILE A 69 13.39 -31.59 7.50
CA ILE A 69 13.84 -32.92 7.07
C ILE A 69 14.17 -32.95 5.57
N LEU A 70 13.32 -32.32 4.74
CA LEU A 70 13.56 -32.28 3.29
C LEU A 70 14.78 -31.44 2.92
N ILE A 71 15.02 -30.32 3.61
CA ILE A 71 16.20 -29.49 3.40
C ILE A 71 17.47 -30.30 3.73
N GLU A 72 17.55 -30.90 4.91
CA GLU A 72 18.69 -31.75 5.31
C GLU A 72 18.94 -32.86 4.29
N ARG A 73 17.90 -33.58 3.90
CA ARG A 73 18.03 -34.65 2.88
C ARG A 73 18.44 -34.11 1.52
N ALA A 74 18.00 -32.92 1.15
CA ALA A 74 18.40 -32.29 -0.11
C ALA A 74 19.89 -31.94 -0.09
N GLU A 75 20.40 -31.42 1.02
CA GLU A 75 21.84 -31.12 1.19
C GLU A 75 22.71 -32.37 1.10
N LEU A 76 22.24 -33.50 1.63
CA LEU A 76 22.95 -34.77 1.61
C LEU A 76 22.87 -35.53 0.27
N ASN A 77 21.76 -35.40 -0.47
CA ASN A 77 21.46 -36.28 -1.61
C ASN A 77 21.47 -35.58 -2.96
N LEU A 78 21.39 -34.24 -3.01
CA LEU A 78 21.51 -33.53 -4.29
C LEU A 78 22.95 -33.48 -4.74
N ASN A 79 23.16 -33.47 -6.06
CA ASN A 79 24.49 -33.31 -6.60
C ASN A 79 25.01 -31.88 -6.36
N GLU A 80 26.34 -31.78 -6.26
CA GLU A 80 27.02 -30.50 -5.96
C GLU A 80 26.67 -29.39 -6.95
N THR A 81 26.59 -29.70 -8.24
CA THR A 81 26.20 -28.74 -9.27
C THR A 81 24.83 -28.09 -9.00
N LYS A 82 23.88 -28.86 -8.48
CA LYS A 82 22.55 -28.37 -8.15
C LYS A 82 22.55 -27.52 -6.90
N LEU A 83 23.32 -27.93 -5.88
CA LEU A 83 23.50 -27.15 -4.65
C LEU A 83 24.18 -25.82 -4.93
N GLN A 84 25.27 -25.81 -5.72
CA GLN A 84 25.94 -24.58 -6.15
C GLN A 84 25.03 -23.65 -6.93
N LYS A 85 24.17 -24.20 -7.83
CA LYS A 85 23.18 -23.38 -8.54
C LYS A 85 22.15 -22.74 -7.60
N ILE A 86 21.66 -23.49 -6.60
CA ILE A 86 20.74 -22.96 -5.59
C ILE A 86 21.42 -21.85 -4.79
N GLN A 87 22.66 -22.09 -4.34
CA GLN A 87 23.43 -21.10 -3.58
C GLN A 87 23.67 -19.83 -4.41
N SER A 88 24.06 -19.94 -5.67
CA SER A 88 24.21 -18.78 -6.56
C SER A 88 22.92 -17.97 -6.69
N LEU A 89 21.76 -18.62 -6.83
CA LEU A 89 20.46 -17.93 -6.89
C LEU A 89 20.15 -17.20 -5.59
N VAL A 90 20.47 -17.78 -4.43
CA VAL A 90 20.27 -17.15 -3.13
C VAL A 90 21.18 -15.93 -2.98
N ASP A 91 22.45 -16.05 -3.38
CA ASP A 91 23.44 -14.97 -3.30
C ASP A 91 23.07 -13.81 -4.24
N ASP A 92 22.64 -14.12 -5.47
CA ASP A 92 22.15 -13.13 -6.44
C ASP A 92 20.91 -12.41 -5.92
N TYR A 93 19.94 -13.16 -5.35
CA TYR A 93 18.73 -12.59 -4.77
C TYR A 93 19.06 -11.66 -3.59
N ARG A 94 19.92 -12.11 -2.67
CA ARG A 94 20.38 -11.30 -1.54
C ARG A 94 21.06 -10.02 -1.99
N SER A 95 21.96 -10.12 -2.98
CA SER A 95 22.70 -8.97 -3.51
C SER A 95 21.76 -7.94 -4.14
N ASN A 96 20.78 -8.40 -4.93
CA ASN A 96 19.77 -7.55 -5.52
C ASN A 96 18.92 -6.86 -4.45
N MET A 97 18.41 -7.62 -3.46
CA MET A 97 17.61 -7.07 -2.37
C MET A 97 18.36 -6.00 -1.56
N LEU A 98 19.62 -6.25 -1.22
CA LEU A 98 20.44 -5.28 -0.48
C LEU A 98 20.71 -4.02 -1.30
N SER A 99 21.02 -4.19 -2.60
CA SER A 99 21.27 -3.06 -3.51
C SER A 99 20.03 -2.19 -3.70
N GLU A 100 18.88 -2.83 -3.92
CA GLU A 100 17.61 -2.11 -4.08
C GLU A 100 17.19 -1.41 -2.80
N ALA A 101 17.25 -2.09 -1.65
CA ALA A 101 16.90 -1.50 -0.36
C ALA A 101 17.78 -0.29 -0.01
N TYR A 102 19.09 -0.37 -0.26
CA TYR A 102 20.00 0.75 -0.03
C TYR A 102 19.72 1.92 -0.97
N LEU A 103 19.54 1.62 -2.27
CA LEU A 103 19.20 2.65 -3.26
C LEU A 103 17.87 3.34 -2.94
N GLU A 104 16.85 2.57 -2.54
CA GLU A 104 15.58 3.12 -2.12
C GLU A 104 15.72 4.03 -0.88
N ALA A 105 16.51 3.62 0.11
CA ALA A 105 16.79 4.44 1.29
C ALA A 105 17.45 5.78 0.91
N LEU A 106 18.43 5.77 0.00
CA LEU A 106 19.07 6.98 -0.51
C LEU A 106 18.09 7.89 -1.26
N VAL A 107 17.27 7.31 -2.12
CA VAL A 107 16.23 8.06 -2.85
C VAL A 107 15.24 8.69 -1.89
N ASN A 108 14.71 7.92 -0.94
CA ASN A 108 13.72 8.41 0.02
C ASN A 108 14.27 9.51 0.94
N SER A 109 15.58 9.50 1.23
CA SER A 109 16.21 10.57 2.02
C SER A 109 16.48 11.85 1.26
N SER A 110 16.50 11.82 -0.08
CA SER A 110 16.96 12.92 -0.93
C SER A 110 15.87 13.48 -1.85
N ILE A 111 14.76 12.76 -2.03
CA ILE A 111 13.71 13.17 -2.95
C ILE A 111 12.90 14.36 -2.42
N ASN A 112 12.69 15.36 -3.28
CA ASN A 112 11.68 16.39 -3.02
C ASN A 112 10.29 15.86 -3.43
N LEU A 113 9.36 15.82 -2.46
CA LEU A 113 7.99 15.35 -2.65
C LEU A 113 7.03 16.46 -3.11
N GLU A 114 7.44 17.72 -3.05
CA GLU A 114 6.63 18.84 -3.54
C GLU A 114 6.54 18.80 -5.06
N VAL A 115 5.34 18.77 -5.60
CA VAL A 115 5.08 18.78 -7.03
C VAL A 115 4.62 20.17 -7.43
N ASP A 116 5.31 20.78 -8.39
CA ASP A 116 4.95 22.10 -8.92
C ASP A 116 3.75 22.00 -9.87
N SER A 117 2.82 22.95 -9.75
CA SER A 117 1.65 23.07 -10.62
C SER A 117 2.03 23.22 -12.10
N LEU A 118 3.13 23.89 -12.42
CA LEU A 118 3.61 24.04 -13.80
C LEU A 118 4.12 22.70 -14.36
N GLU A 119 4.77 21.90 -13.53
CA GLU A 119 5.20 20.54 -13.90
C GLU A 119 3.98 19.66 -14.22
N ILE A 120 2.94 19.72 -13.39
CA ILE A 120 1.67 18.98 -13.59
C ILE A 120 1.01 19.38 -14.90
N ILE A 121 0.89 20.68 -15.18
CA ILE A 121 0.29 21.18 -16.43
C ILE A 121 1.09 20.70 -17.64
N SER A 122 2.42 20.82 -17.59
CA SER A 122 3.31 20.37 -18.67
C SER A 122 3.19 18.86 -18.91
N LEU A 123 3.14 18.07 -17.83
CA LEU A 123 2.98 16.62 -17.89
C LEU A 123 1.63 16.22 -18.50
N TYR A 124 0.56 16.90 -18.10
CA TYR A 124 -0.78 16.68 -18.64
C TYR A 124 -0.83 17.00 -20.14
N GLU A 125 -0.37 18.17 -20.57
CA GLU A 125 -0.42 18.58 -21.97
C GLU A 125 0.43 17.68 -22.87
N SER A 126 1.62 17.26 -22.39
CA SER A 126 2.51 16.35 -23.14
C SER A 126 1.94 14.92 -23.29
N ASN A 127 1.03 14.51 -22.40
CA ASN A 127 0.49 13.17 -22.36
C ASN A 127 -1.04 13.11 -22.51
N LYS A 128 -1.65 14.16 -23.01
CA LYS A 128 -3.11 14.37 -23.06
C LYS A 128 -3.89 13.20 -23.64
N SER A 129 -3.33 12.56 -24.68
CA SER A 129 -3.93 11.38 -25.33
C SER A 129 -3.99 10.14 -24.45
N LEU A 130 -3.21 10.07 -23.36
CA LEU A 130 -3.24 8.96 -22.43
C LEU A 130 -4.40 9.06 -21.42
N PHE A 131 -4.99 10.25 -21.29
CA PHE A 131 -6.03 10.55 -20.31
C PHE A 131 -7.45 10.49 -20.89
N ASN A 132 -7.71 9.59 -21.85
CA ASN A 132 -9.05 9.34 -22.34
C ASN A 132 -9.86 8.56 -21.28
N LEU A 133 -11.10 9.01 -21.03
CA LEU A 133 -11.97 8.40 -20.03
C LEU A 133 -12.45 7.01 -20.43
N ASN A 134 -12.36 6.07 -19.51
CA ASN A 134 -12.90 4.70 -19.68
C ASN A 134 -14.39 4.62 -19.39
N GLU A 135 -14.96 5.60 -18.66
CA GLU A 135 -16.34 5.71 -18.27
C GLU A 135 -16.74 7.19 -18.16
N ASP A 136 -18.05 7.46 -18.10
CA ASP A 136 -18.54 8.81 -17.87
C ASP A 136 -18.18 9.26 -16.44
N ILE A 137 -17.86 10.55 -16.28
CA ILE A 137 -17.58 11.14 -14.97
C ILE A 137 -18.48 12.36 -14.73
N PHE A 138 -18.75 12.63 -13.46
CA PHE A 138 -19.70 13.65 -13.05
C PHE A 138 -19.18 14.44 -11.85
N LYS A 139 -19.39 15.78 -11.86
CA LYS A 139 -19.39 16.60 -10.64
C LYS A 139 -20.83 16.79 -10.18
N LEU A 140 -21.12 16.52 -8.94
CA LEU A 140 -22.49 16.65 -8.42
C LEU A 140 -22.52 17.08 -6.97
N VAL A 141 -23.67 17.64 -6.60
CA VAL A 141 -24.07 17.88 -5.22
C VAL A 141 -25.27 16.99 -4.91
N PHE A 142 -25.28 16.39 -3.75
CA PHE A 142 -26.45 15.64 -3.29
C PHE A 142 -26.77 15.91 -1.82
N VAL A 143 -28.04 15.75 -1.49
CA VAL A 143 -28.54 15.76 -0.11
C VAL A 143 -29.56 14.63 0.04
N GLU A 144 -29.41 13.85 1.10
CA GLU A 144 -30.37 12.85 1.56
C GLU A 144 -31.11 13.38 2.77
N LEU A 145 -32.40 13.56 2.63
CA LEU A 145 -33.29 14.09 3.68
C LEU A 145 -34.09 12.97 4.33
N PRO A 146 -34.36 13.02 5.64
CA PRO A 146 -35.36 12.17 6.26
C PRO A 146 -36.77 12.51 5.69
N LEU A 147 -37.71 11.56 5.72
CA LEU A 147 -39.01 11.71 5.10
C LEU A 147 -39.89 12.78 5.78
N ASP A 148 -39.65 13.07 7.04
CA ASP A 148 -40.34 14.05 7.87
C ASP A 148 -39.69 15.44 7.85
N PHE A 149 -38.75 15.68 6.94
CA PHE A 149 -38.05 16.96 6.81
C PHE A 149 -39.01 18.06 6.40
N SER A 150 -39.16 19.10 7.24
CA SER A 150 -40.21 20.12 7.13
C SER A 150 -40.05 21.03 5.89
N ASP A 151 -38.79 21.42 5.57
CA ASP A 151 -38.54 22.50 4.60
C ASP A 151 -38.02 21.99 3.25
N THR A 152 -38.53 20.83 2.80
CA THR A 152 -38.11 20.16 1.58
C THR A 152 -38.13 21.06 0.33
N TYR A 153 -39.14 21.94 0.23
CA TYR A 153 -39.26 22.85 -0.91
C TYR A 153 -38.10 23.84 -0.98
N GLU A 154 -37.72 24.41 0.15
CA GLU A 154 -36.59 25.35 0.22
C GLU A 154 -35.27 24.68 -0.17
N ILE A 155 -35.00 23.51 0.41
CA ILE A 155 -33.80 22.74 0.10
C ILE A 155 -33.71 22.42 -1.38
N ARG A 156 -34.83 21.93 -1.97
CA ARG A 156 -34.91 21.65 -3.41
C ARG A 156 -34.60 22.88 -4.27
N SER A 157 -35.18 24.04 -3.91
CA SER A 157 -34.96 25.30 -4.63
C SER A 157 -33.47 25.69 -4.59
N LYS A 158 -32.85 25.60 -3.42
CA LYS A 158 -31.44 25.96 -3.22
C LYS A 158 -30.48 25.02 -3.95
N ILE A 159 -30.71 23.71 -3.90
CA ILE A 159 -29.92 22.74 -4.65
C ILE A 159 -30.05 22.95 -6.18
N ARG A 160 -31.24 23.28 -6.66
CA ARG A 160 -31.43 23.58 -8.10
C ARG A 160 -30.65 24.79 -8.56
N ARG A 161 -30.63 25.88 -7.78
CA ARG A 161 -29.91 27.10 -8.12
C ARG A 161 -28.43 26.97 -7.88
N LEU A 162 -28.04 26.40 -6.73
CA LEU A 162 -26.69 26.13 -6.27
C LEU A 162 -25.76 27.37 -6.36
N LYS A 163 -26.27 28.54 -6.02
CA LYS A 163 -25.47 29.77 -5.89
C LYS A 163 -24.64 29.72 -4.60
N ARG A 164 -23.64 30.57 -4.46
CA ARG A 164 -22.78 30.64 -3.28
C ARG A 164 -23.57 30.78 -1.97
N ASP A 165 -24.56 31.65 -1.93
CA ASP A 165 -25.41 31.84 -0.74
C ASP A 165 -26.26 30.61 -0.45
N ASP A 166 -26.71 29.88 -1.49
CA ASP A 166 -27.43 28.63 -1.33
C ASP A 166 -26.54 27.53 -0.74
N GLN A 167 -25.27 27.46 -1.17
CA GLN A 167 -24.29 26.52 -0.63
C GLN A 167 -24.01 26.81 0.85
N ILE A 168 -23.77 28.08 1.22
CA ILE A 168 -23.56 28.51 2.60
C ILE A 168 -24.76 28.14 3.48
N PHE A 169 -25.97 28.37 2.98
CA PHE A 169 -27.19 28.01 3.70
C PHE A 169 -27.29 26.47 3.88
N LEU A 170 -27.11 25.71 2.80
CA LEU A 170 -27.19 24.25 2.85
C LEU A 170 -26.15 23.66 3.82
N ASP A 171 -24.94 24.22 3.82
CA ASP A 171 -23.87 23.81 4.73
C ASP A 171 -24.24 24.11 6.19
N SER A 172 -24.80 25.29 6.46
CA SER A 172 -25.21 25.70 7.83
C SER A 172 -26.25 24.79 8.48
N ILE A 173 -27.06 24.12 7.68
CA ILE A 173 -28.12 23.19 8.14
C ILE A 173 -27.81 21.72 7.85
N SER A 174 -26.60 21.42 7.36
CA SER A 174 -26.22 20.08 6.91
C SER A 174 -26.30 19.01 8.01
N TYR A 175 -26.19 19.39 9.28
CA TYR A 175 -26.38 18.52 10.46
C TYR A 175 -27.79 17.87 10.53
N ARG A 176 -28.76 18.43 9.80
CA ARG A 176 -30.15 17.90 9.70
C ARG A 176 -30.30 16.86 8.58
N PHE A 177 -29.30 16.71 7.72
CA PHE A 177 -29.33 15.77 6.60
C PHE A 177 -28.84 14.38 7.05
N LYS A 178 -29.37 13.32 6.48
CA LYS A 178 -28.90 11.96 6.72
C LYS A 178 -27.53 11.73 6.09
N SER A 179 -27.36 12.21 4.86
CA SER A 179 -26.11 12.13 4.11
C SER A 179 -26.08 13.28 3.10
N PHE A 180 -24.91 13.79 2.80
CA PHE A 180 -24.76 14.87 1.82
C PHE A 180 -23.34 14.94 1.26
N SER A 181 -23.21 15.58 0.11
CA SER A 181 -21.97 16.17 -0.40
C SER A 181 -22.33 17.49 -1.06
N LEU A 182 -21.82 18.58 -0.52
CA LEU A 182 -22.01 19.92 -1.05
C LEU A 182 -20.76 20.42 -1.79
N ASN A 183 -19.67 19.60 -1.81
CA ASN A 183 -18.49 19.89 -2.59
C ASN A 183 -18.81 19.75 -4.08
N THR A 184 -18.56 20.82 -4.84
CA THR A 184 -18.84 20.91 -6.27
C THR A 184 -17.66 20.56 -7.15
N ASP A 185 -16.49 20.28 -6.55
CA ASP A 185 -15.23 20.19 -7.29
C ASP A 185 -14.74 18.74 -7.46
N ASP A 186 -15.36 17.81 -6.72
CA ASP A 186 -15.00 16.41 -6.79
C ASP A 186 -15.67 15.70 -7.98
N TRP A 187 -14.86 15.07 -8.80
CA TRP A 187 -15.32 14.17 -9.84
C TRP A 187 -15.59 12.78 -9.27
N ILE A 188 -16.72 12.20 -9.66
CA ILE A 188 -16.99 10.77 -9.40
C ILE A 188 -17.25 10.04 -10.71
N SER A 189 -16.86 8.76 -10.77
CA SER A 189 -17.11 7.92 -11.92
C SER A 189 -18.56 7.47 -11.99
N GLN A 190 -19.01 7.10 -13.19
CA GLN A 190 -20.36 6.56 -13.41
C GLN A 190 -20.62 5.34 -12.52
N LYS A 191 -19.62 4.51 -12.32
CA LYS A 191 -19.72 3.34 -11.45
C LYS A 191 -20.04 3.75 -10.01
N ILE A 192 -19.32 4.70 -9.46
CA ILE A 192 -19.55 5.22 -8.10
C ILE A 192 -20.92 5.90 -8.01
N LEU A 193 -21.28 6.70 -9.03
CA LEU A 193 -22.59 7.35 -9.10
C LEU A 193 -23.74 6.33 -9.01
N PHE A 194 -23.66 5.25 -9.79
CA PHE A 194 -24.71 4.23 -9.84
C PHE A 194 -24.73 3.30 -8.63
N GLN A 195 -23.57 3.06 -8.01
CA GLN A 195 -23.51 2.36 -6.72
C GLN A 195 -24.20 3.15 -5.62
N LYS A 196 -23.98 4.47 -5.59
CA LYS A 196 -24.55 5.35 -4.57
C LYS A 196 -26.03 5.65 -4.83
N PHE A 197 -26.42 5.78 -6.10
CA PHE A 197 -27.78 6.14 -6.53
C PHE A 197 -28.26 5.17 -7.62
N PRO A 198 -28.66 3.94 -7.26
CA PRO A 198 -29.05 2.91 -8.24
C PRO A 198 -30.19 3.33 -9.16
N PHE A 199 -31.09 4.20 -8.71
CA PHE A 199 -32.22 4.71 -9.53
C PHE A 199 -31.73 5.55 -10.73
N LEU A 200 -30.51 6.07 -10.72
CA LEU A 200 -29.93 6.82 -11.85
C LEU A 200 -29.48 5.91 -13.01
N THR A 201 -29.38 4.59 -12.81
CA THR A 201 -29.03 3.63 -13.87
C THR A 201 -30.01 3.62 -15.03
N ASN A 202 -31.25 4.04 -14.78
CA ASN A 202 -32.30 4.15 -15.81
C ASN A 202 -32.11 5.34 -16.77
N TYR A 203 -31.15 6.23 -16.49
CA TYR A 203 -30.89 7.43 -17.29
C TYR A 203 -29.63 7.26 -18.13
N SER A 204 -29.74 7.66 -19.42
CA SER A 204 -28.55 7.74 -20.28
C SER A 204 -27.67 8.93 -19.87
N TYR A 205 -26.38 8.91 -20.28
CA TYR A 205 -25.46 10.05 -20.10
C TYR A 205 -26.10 11.37 -20.56
N ARG A 206 -26.73 11.36 -21.74
CA ARG A 206 -27.39 12.55 -22.32
C ARG A 206 -28.51 13.05 -21.40
N SER A 207 -29.29 12.15 -20.81
CA SER A 207 -30.35 12.52 -19.88
C SER A 207 -29.78 13.08 -18.58
N LEU A 208 -28.74 12.45 -18.02
CA LEU A 208 -28.05 12.93 -16.82
C LEU A 208 -27.49 14.33 -17.00
N LYS A 209 -26.85 14.59 -18.18
CA LYS A 209 -26.32 15.91 -18.53
C LYS A 209 -27.41 16.97 -18.70
N ASN A 210 -28.48 16.66 -19.42
CA ASN A 210 -29.49 17.65 -19.82
C ASN A 210 -30.46 18.01 -18.68
N TYR A 211 -30.94 17.01 -17.94
CA TYR A 211 -31.90 17.27 -16.85
C TYR A 211 -31.20 17.83 -15.60
N ASN A 212 -29.99 17.45 -15.34
CA ASN A 212 -29.04 17.92 -14.31
C ASN A 212 -29.59 18.04 -12.86
N PHE A 213 -30.86 17.81 -12.60
CA PHE A 213 -31.47 17.77 -11.28
C PHE A 213 -32.40 16.57 -11.17
N PHE A 214 -32.17 15.74 -10.16
CA PHE A 214 -32.92 14.51 -9.92
C PHE A 214 -33.46 14.50 -8.50
N GLN A 215 -34.67 13.98 -8.36
CA GLN A 215 -35.30 13.74 -7.09
C GLN A 215 -35.81 12.31 -7.08
N PHE A 216 -35.46 11.59 -6.04
CA PHE A 216 -35.95 10.24 -5.80
C PHE A 216 -36.37 10.09 -4.34
N LYS A 217 -37.46 9.36 -4.10
CA LYS A 217 -37.97 9.07 -2.77
C LYS A 217 -38.14 7.57 -2.65
N ASP A 218 -37.55 6.99 -1.61
CA ASP A 218 -37.79 5.62 -1.19
C ASP A 218 -38.58 5.56 0.13
N SER A 219 -38.59 4.40 0.79
CA SER A 219 -39.28 4.20 2.08
C SER A 219 -38.56 4.86 3.26
N LEU A 220 -37.33 5.30 3.11
CA LEU A 220 -36.45 5.78 4.19
C LEU A 220 -36.05 7.24 4.03
N SER A 221 -35.95 7.74 2.79
CA SER A 221 -35.28 9.01 2.49
C SER A 221 -35.82 9.68 1.21
N LEU A 222 -35.56 10.97 1.13
CA LEU A 222 -35.70 11.76 -0.09
C LEU A 222 -34.31 12.20 -0.56
N TYR A 223 -33.97 11.82 -1.78
CA TYR A 223 -32.69 12.16 -2.42
C TYR A 223 -32.87 13.33 -3.38
N LEU A 224 -32.04 14.35 -3.24
CA LEU A 224 -31.97 15.50 -4.13
C LEU A 224 -30.58 15.55 -4.69
N ILE A 225 -30.43 15.47 -6.01
CA ILE A 225 -29.13 15.39 -6.70
C ILE A 225 -29.09 16.46 -7.78
N LYS A 226 -28.01 17.24 -7.81
CA LYS A 226 -27.71 18.20 -8.86
C LYS A 226 -26.39 17.84 -9.53
N ILE A 227 -26.45 17.49 -10.81
CA ILE A 227 -25.25 17.31 -11.64
C ILE A 227 -24.82 18.68 -12.11
N LYS A 228 -23.58 19.06 -11.82
CA LYS A 228 -22.99 20.34 -12.18
C LYS A 228 -22.24 20.24 -13.50
N GLU A 229 -21.41 19.24 -13.62
CA GLU A 229 -20.57 19.00 -14.80
C GLU A 229 -20.56 17.51 -15.14
N SER A 230 -20.30 17.20 -16.38
CA SER A 230 -20.16 15.81 -16.84
C SER A 230 -19.25 15.74 -18.05
N VAL A 231 -18.37 14.73 -18.10
CA VAL A 231 -17.52 14.41 -19.24
C VAL A 231 -17.78 12.97 -19.66
N LYS A 232 -17.88 12.77 -20.96
CA LYS A 232 -18.30 11.49 -21.55
C LYS A 232 -17.12 10.54 -21.67
N LYS A 233 -17.38 9.24 -21.56
CA LYS A 233 -16.45 8.18 -21.93
C LYS A 233 -15.87 8.42 -23.33
N GLY A 234 -14.53 8.32 -23.45
CA GLY A 234 -13.77 8.55 -24.66
C GLY A 234 -13.28 9.98 -24.85
N ASP A 235 -13.87 10.96 -24.12
CA ASP A 235 -13.35 12.33 -24.11
C ASP A 235 -12.09 12.40 -23.22
N ILE A 236 -11.31 13.47 -23.41
CA ILE A 236 -10.13 13.74 -22.59
C ILE A 236 -10.58 14.12 -21.19
N SER A 237 -9.99 13.46 -20.21
CA SER A 237 -10.25 13.71 -18.80
C SER A 237 -9.84 15.14 -18.39
N PRO A 238 -10.63 15.85 -17.56
CA PRO A 238 -10.19 17.08 -16.93
C PRO A 238 -8.93 16.87 -16.08
N ILE A 239 -8.06 17.88 -16.04
CA ILE A 239 -6.79 17.79 -15.29
C ILE A 239 -7.02 17.53 -13.79
N ASP A 240 -8.04 18.14 -13.20
CA ASP A 240 -8.41 17.99 -11.80
C ASP A 240 -8.89 16.56 -11.45
N TYR A 241 -9.47 15.82 -12.40
CA TYR A 241 -9.79 14.40 -12.21
C TYR A 241 -8.55 13.50 -12.19
N VAL A 242 -7.57 13.80 -13.05
CA VAL A 242 -6.34 12.99 -13.15
C VAL A 242 -5.19 13.54 -12.31
N LEU A 243 -5.42 14.60 -11.54
CA LEU A 243 -4.39 15.24 -10.72
C LEU A 243 -3.61 14.26 -9.84
N PRO A 244 -4.25 13.33 -9.07
CA PRO A 244 -3.52 12.36 -8.27
C PRO A 244 -2.63 11.44 -9.12
N THR A 245 -3.08 11.11 -10.33
CA THR A 245 -2.29 10.30 -11.28
C THR A 245 -1.09 11.07 -11.81
N LEU A 246 -1.27 12.36 -12.12
CA LEU A 246 -0.19 13.23 -12.59
C LEU A 246 0.86 13.46 -11.52
N GLU A 247 0.45 13.69 -10.27
CA GLU A 247 1.37 13.80 -9.13
C GLU A 247 2.18 12.51 -8.94
N TYR A 248 1.51 11.36 -8.99
CA TYR A 248 2.19 10.06 -8.93
C TYR A 248 3.18 9.85 -10.09
N MET A 249 2.81 10.21 -11.32
CA MET A 249 3.68 10.12 -12.48
C MET A 249 4.91 11.05 -12.35
N SER A 250 4.72 12.30 -11.90
CA SER A 250 5.80 13.23 -11.65
C SER A 250 6.78 12.73 -10.61
N LEU A 251 6.26 12.27 -9.45
CA LEU A 251 7.10 11.70 -8.39
C LEU A 251 7.86 10.45 -8.85
N ASN A 252 7.23 9.56 -9.61
CA ASN A 252 7.91 8.38 -10.14
C ASN A 252 8.99 8.72 -11.16
N LYS A 253 8.75 9.71 -12.03
CA LYS A 253 9.77 10.21 -12.95
C LYS A 253 10.98 10.75 -12.16
N ARG A 254 10.74 11.60 -11.18
CA ARG A 254 11.78 12.18 -10.32
C ARG A 254 12.55 11.11 -9.53
N LYS A 255 11.83 10.11 -8.97
CA LYS A 255 12.47 8.95 -8.31
C LYS A 255 13.43 8.23 -9.26
N LYS A 256 12.98 7.94 -10.48
CA LYS A 256 13.79 7.25 -11.48
C LYS A 256 15.03 8.05 -11.89
N GLU A 257 14.89 9.35 -12.11
CA GLU A 257 16.00 10.24 -12.44
C GLU A 257 17.01 10.31 -11.30
N LEU A 258 16.54 10.44 -10.06
CA LEU A 258 17.39 10.44 -8.87
C LEU A 258 18.12 9.11 -8.67
N MET A 259 17.44 7.98 -8.88
CA MET A 259 18.09 6.65 -8.84
C MET A 259 19.23 6.53 -9.85
N LEU A 260 19.04 7.04 -11.06
CA LEU A 260 20.08 7.02 -12.10
C LEU A 260 21.25 7.93 -11.72
N SER A 261 20.99 9.12 -11.20
CA SER A 261 22.03 10.03 -10.70
C SER A 261 22.84 9.39 -9.58
N ILE A 262 22.18 8.85 -8.55
CA ILE A 262 22.84 8.18 -7.42
C ILE A 262 23.73 7.02 -7.90
N LYS A 263 23.25 6.18 -8.82
CA LYS A 263 24.06 5.08 -9.39
C LYS A 263 25.30 5.60 -10.11
N THR A 264 25.15 6.69 -10.86
CA THR A 264 26.27 7.33 -11.58
C THR A 264 27.30 7.90 -10.61
N ASP A 265 26.83 8.57 -9.54
CA ASP A 265 27.71 9.17 -8.54
C ASP A 265 28.48 8.12 -7.73
N ILE A 266 27.80 7.01 -7.35
CA ILE A 266 28.45 5.87 -6.66
C ILE A 266 29.53 5.25 -7.54
N LEU A 267 29.24 5.05 -8.84
CA LEU A 267 30.22 4.51 -9.77
C LEU A 267 31.42 5.42 -9.94
N LYS A 268 31.17 6.74 -10.11
CA LYS A 268 32.20 7.76 -10.23
C LYS A 268 33.11 7.79 -8.99
N ASP A 269 32.53 7.79 -7.79
CA ASP A 269 33.27 7.75 -6.52
C ASP A 269 34.17 6.51 -6.41
N ALA A 270 33.66 5.35 -6.85
CA ALA A 270 34.42 4.11 -6.85
C ALA A 270 35.63 4.16 -7.80
N LEU A 271 35.49 4.78 -8.98
CA LEU A 271 36.56 4.98 -9.95
C LEU A 271 37.60 5.98 -9.44
N GLU A 272 37.17 7.12 -8.90
CA GLU A 272 38.07 8.16 -8.34
C GLU A 272 38.92 7.63 -7.16
N LYS A 273 38.34 6.72 -6.36
CA LYS A 273 39.01 6.10 -5.22
C LYS A 273 39.80 4.83 -5.58
N ASN A 274 39.96 4.51 -6.85
CA ASN A 274 40.62 3.29 -7.35
C ASN A 274 40.05 2.00 -6.70
N LYS A 275 38.75 1.96 -6.44
CA LYS A 275 38.07 0.77 -5.91
C LYS A 275 37.51 -0.13 -7.01
N LEU A 276 37.44 0.36 -8.25
CA LEU A 276 37.04 -0.37 -9.44
C LEU A 276 38.20 -0.41 -10.43
N GLU A 277 38.64 -1.60 -10.80
CA GLU A 277 39.60 -1.86 -11.84
C GLU A 277 38.96 -2.69 -12.95
N ILE A 278 39.26 -2.33 -14.19
CA ILE A 278 38.76 -3.04 -15.37
C ILE A 278 39.96 -3.67 -16.05
N TYR A 279 39.95 -4.98 -16.22
CA TYR A 279 41.03 -5.76 -16.82
C TYR A 279 40.73 -6.14 -18.26
#